data_f8a784a89ca98e95aa83c24c2913ab2a
#
_entry.id   f8a784a89ca98e95aa83c24c2913ab2a
#
_cell.length_a   1.000
_cell.length_b   1.000
_cell.length_c   1.000
_cell.angle_alpha   90.00
_cell.angle_beta   90.00
_cell.angle_gamma   90.00
#
_symmetry.space_group_name_H-M   'P 1'
#
loop_
_entity.id
_entity.type
_entity.pdbx_description
1 polymer ?
#
loop_
_entity_poly.entity_id
_entity_poly.type
_entity_poly.pdbx_seq_one_letter_code
_entity_poly.pdbx_strand_id
1 'polypeptide(L)'
;MVRSRSYIATPPGATIKEQLNDRGMSQKEFAARMDMSEKHISKLINGDVQLTPETAVRLEMVLGVPAKFWNNLEAIYREKIIKAEAENAMAADAEMAKQFPYSEMAKFGWVPETREAKEKVINLRKYFEVVELSLLGSEQITRIACRRLAITEKSDLALMALAQEAKIKARSIQTAPINIKGLISAMPEIRKMTVLKPKEFCPQIKKCLADCGIALVFLPHLKGSFLQRASFMDGNKIVVGLTARGKDADKFWFSLFHELAHIALGHVGQPNGTSEDDEKAADKWSGDTLISSDDFEAFREERDYSERRVLQFAKAQGIAPGIVVGRMQLEGMIKYSMLNNLKEKYEIAV
;
A
#
# COMPACT_ATOMS: atom_id res chain seq x y z
N MET A 1 11.76 33.13 1.46
CA MET A 1 10.36 33.58 1.68
C MET A 1 9.45 32.44 1.26
N VAL A 2 8.68 31.87 2.19
CA VAL A 2 7.71 30.80 1.92
C VAL A 2 6.38 31.45 1.52
N ARG A 3 5.75 30.94 0.45
CA ARG A 3 4.46 31.44 -0.03
C ARG A 3 3.58 30.32 -0.55
N SER A 4 2.28 30.51 -0.43
CA SER A 4 1.23 29.72 -1.11
C SER A 4 0.28 30.67 -1.84
N ARG A 5 -0.84 30.13 -2.35
CA ARG A 5 -1.87 30.96 -3.00
C ARG A 5 -2.44 32.02 -2.06
N SER A 6 -2.65 31.69 -0.79
CA SER A 6 -3.34 32.56 0.19
C SER A 6 -2.39 33.20 1.21
N TYR A 7 -1.17 32.69 1.39
CA TYR A 7 -0.27 33.12 2.44
C TYR A 7 1.12 33.50 1.90
N ILE A 8 1.62 34.62 2.41
CA ILE A 8 3.01 35.08 2.22
C ILE A 8 3.64 35.21 3.61
N ALA A 9 4.68 34.42 3.88
CA ALA A 9 5.43 34.44 5.11
C ALA A 9 6.68 35.31 4.94
N THR A 10 6.68 36.50 5.55
CA THR A 10 7.81 37.43 5.56
C THR A 10 8.53 37.29 6.89
N PRO A 11 9.85 37.00 6.91
CA PRO A 11 10.59 36.80 8.15
C PRO A 11 10.75 38.13 8.91
N PRO A 12 10.88 38.09 10.26
CA PRO A 12 11.20 39.28 11.08
C PRO A 12 12.46 40.01 10.63
N GLY A 13 13.38 39.29 10.00
CA GLY A 13 14.60 39.82 9.42
C GLY A 13 14.38 40.91 8.37
N ALA A 14 13.22 40.92 7.69
CA ALA A 14 12.87 42.02 6.76
C ALA A 14 12.78 43.37 7.53
N THR A 15 12.08 43.36 8.67
CA THR A 15 12.00 44.53 9.54
C THR A 15 13.34 44.88 10.19
N ILE A 16 14.14 43.86 10.57
CA ILE A 16 15.51 44.13 11.05
C ILE A 16 16.30 44.88 9.97
N LYS A 17 16.23 44.40 8.72
CA LYS A 17 16.95 45.01 7.59
C LYS A 17 16.50 46.46 7.34
N GLU A 18 15.21 46.75 7.42
CA GLU A 18 14.69 48.11 7.33
C GLU A 18 15.26 49.00 8.46
N GLN A 19 15.23 48.53 9.70
CA GLN A 19 15.79 49.28 10.84
C GLN A 19 17.32 49.52 10.70
N LEU A 20 18.06 48.60 10.13
CA LEU A 20 19.49 48.84 9.85
C LEU A 20 19.70 49.89 8.77
N ASN A 21 18.91 49.83 7.68
CA ASN A 21 19.01 50.82 6.59
C ASN A 21 18.66 52.25 7.12
N ASP A 22 17.60 52.39 7.91
CA ASP A 22 17.17 53.68 8.46
C ASP A 22 18.22 54.33 9.40
N ARG A 23 19.04 53.46 10.02
CA ARG A 23 20.13 53.90 10.92
C ARG A 23 21.48 54.01 10.24
N GLY A 24 21.60 53.67 8.97
CA GLY A 24 22.87 53.54 8.27
C GLY A 24 23.86 52.54 8.87
N MET A 25 23.30 51.52 9.60
CA MET A 25 24.09 50.52 10.30
C MET A 25 24.38 49.33 9.41
N SER A 26 25.65 48.96 9.28
CA SER A 26 26.05 47.77 8.54
C SER A 26 25.67 46.48 9.29
N GLN A 27 25.49 45.39 8.54
CA GLN A 27 25.19 44.08 9.13
C GLN A 27 26.35 43.58 10.03
N LYS A 28 27.60 43.93 9.69
CA LYS A 28 28.78 43.62 10.49
C LYS A 28 28.78 44.36 11.82
N GLU A 29 28.48 45.65 11.79
CA GLU A 29 28.37 46.49 13.00
C GLU A 29 27.21 46.00 13.87
N PHE A 30 26.08 45.67 13.27
CA PHE A 30 24.95 45.12 13.98
C PHE A 30 25.27 43.80 14.68
N ALA A 31 25.97 42.88 13.99
CA ALA A 31 26.38 41.61 14.57
C ALA A 31 27.27 41.82 15.82
N ALA A 32 28.23 42.76 15.72
CA ALA A 32 29.08 43.10 16.87
C ALA A 32 28.28 43.68 18.05
N ARG A 33 27.29 44.59 17.78
CA ARG A 33 26.43 45.16 18.83
C ARG A 33 25.47 44.12 19.47
N MET A 34 25.08 43.12 18.72
CA MET A 34 24.25 42.00 19.17
C MET A 34 25.02 40.93 19.93
N ASP A 35 26.34 41.00 19.92
CA ASP A 35 27.25 39.92 20.40
C ASP A 35 26.93 38.58 19.71
N MET A 36 26.85 38.62 18.38
CA MET A 36 26.54 37.48 17.51
C MET A 36 27.48 37.45 16.28
N SER A 37 27.65 36.26 15.70
CA SER A 37 28.43 36.17 14.45
C SER A 37 27.65 36.77 13.26
N GLU A 38 28.37 37.35 12.29
CA GLU A 38 27.75 37.85 11.05
C GLU A 38 26.94 36.77 10.33
N LYS A 39 27.44 35.52 10.33
CA LYS A 39 26.74 34.37 9.77
C LYS A 39 25.40 34.10 10.45
N HIS A 40 25.34 34.23 11.78
CA HIS A 40 24.08 34.05 12.50
C HIS A 40 23.09 35.17 12.20
N ILE A 41 23.54 36.42 12.17
CA ILE A 41 22.70 37.57 11.79
C ILE A 41 22.20 37.44 10.36
N SER A 42 23.01 36.98 9.41
CA SER A 42 22.55 36.73 8.05
C SER A 42 21.44 35.68 7.99
N LYS A 43 21.61 34.60 8.71
CA LYS A 43 20.57 33.57 8.80
C LYS A 43 19.28 34.07 9.48
N LEU A 44 19.42 34.88 10.52
CA LEU A 44 18.27 35.49 11.21
C LEU A 44 17.49 36.43 10.27
N ILE A 45 18.19 37.28 9.53
CA ILE A 45 17.59 38.20 8.56
C ILE A 45 16.88 37.46 7.43
N ASN A 46 17.41 36.34 6.98
CA ASN A 46 16.80 35.52 5.93
C ASN A 46 15.66 34.62 6.44
N GLY A 47 15.51 34.49 7.76
CA GLY A 47 14.51 33.61 8.37
C GLY A 47 14.91 32.13 8.42
N ASP A 48 16.21 31.84 8.17
CA ASP A 48 16.79 30.48 8.20
C ASP A 48 16.94 29.96 9.66
N VAL A 49 16.97 30.86 10.62
CA VAL A 49 16.95 30.54 12.07
C VAL A 49 15.85 31.26 12.76
N GLN A 50 15.38 30.67 13.84
CA GLN A 50 14.27 31.24 14.64
C GLN A 50 14.79 32.44 15.46
N LEU A 51 13.98 33.50 15.54
CA LEU A 51 14.17 34.61 16.46
C LEU A 51 13.71 34.14 17.85
N THR A 52 14.69 33.90 18.75
CA THR A 52 14.42 33.45 20.11
C THR A 52 14.05 34.59 21.02
N PRO A 53 13.35 34.40 22.17
CA PRO A 53 13.09 35.39 23.15
C PRO A 53 14.37 36.14 23.64
N GLU A 54 15.47 35.44 23.77
CA GLU A 54 16.78 36.01 24.11
C GLU A 54 17.25 37.00 23.01
N THR A 55 17.16 36.56 21.73
CA THR A 55 17.47 37.43 20.58
C THR A 55 16.55 38.65 20.56
N ALA A 56 15.27 38.50 20.89
CA ALA A 56 14.32 39.62 20.96
C ALA A 56 14.70 40.66 22.01
N VAL A 57 15.20 40.24 23.17
CA VAL A 57 15.70 41.14 24.22
C VAL A 57 16.97 41.89 23.74
N ARG A 58 17.87 41.22 23.07
CA ARG A 58 19.07 41.85 22.47
C ARG A 58 18.68 42.86 21.37
N LEU A 59 17.68 42.56 20.56
CA LEU A 59 17.11 43.47 19.56
C LEU A 59 16.52 44.72 20.22
N GLU A 60 15.82 44.57 21.34
CA GLU A 60 15.29 45.72 22.11
C GLU A 60 16.41 46.62 22.60
N MET A 61 17.49 46.04 23.13
CA MET A 61 18.63 46.84 23.61
C MET A 61 19.37 47.58 22.47
N VAL A 62 19.51 46.97 21.31
CA VAL A 62 20.29 47.54 20.18
C VAL A 62 19.42 48.44 19.31
N LEU A 63 18.16 48.07 19.06
CA LEU A 63 17.29 48.80 18.14
C LEU A 63 16.21 49.65 18.85
N GLY A 64 16.08 49.51 20.16
CA GLY A 64 15.05 50.27 20.94
C GLY A 64 13.60 49.82 20.65
N VAL A 65 13.39 48.75 19.92
CA VAL A 65 12.05 48.21 19.64
C VAL A 65 11.74 47.11 20.64
N PRO A 66 10.60 47.13 21.34
CA PRO A 66 10.31 46.20 22.42
C PRO A 66 10.42 44.71 22.03
N ALA A 67 10.99 43.89 22.92
CA ALA A 67 11.16 42.44 22.70
C ALA A 67 9.83 41.74 22.37
N LYS A 68 8.72 42.21 22.99
CA LYS A 68 7.37 41.73 22.71
C LYS A 68 7.00 41.89 21.21
N PHE A 69 7.40 42.99 20.57
CA PHE A 69 7.15 43.21 19.14
C PHE A 69 7.84 42.13 18.31
N TRP A 70 9.11 41.88 18.58
CA TRP A 70 9.92 40.89 17.84
C TRP A 70 9.37 39.46 18.04
N ASN A 71 9.01 39.09 19.25
CA ASN A 71 8.42 37.78 19.55
C ASN A 71 7.07 37.61 18.84
N ASN A 72 6.21 38.65 18.80
CA ASN A 72 4.96 38.60 18.09
C ASN A 72 5.17 38.47 16.57
N LEU A 73 6.16 39.16 16.02
CA LEU A 73 6.48 39.11 14.60
C LEU A 73 6.98 37.69 14.18
N GLU A 74 7.82 37.06 15.01
CA GLU A 74 8.26 35.70 14.83
C GLU A 74 7.10 34.70 14.89
N ALA A 75 6.21 34.85 15.87
CA ALA A 75 5.04 33.97 16.01
C ALA A 75 4.13 34.06 14.77
N ILE A 76 3.86 35.26 14.28
CA ILE A 76 3.07 35.47 13.05
C ILE A 76 3.77 34.87 11.84
N TYR A 77 5.10 35.03 11.74
CA TYR A 77 5.89 34.47 10.66
C TYR A 77 5.80 32.94 10.64
N ARG A 78 6.00 32.27 11.78
CA ARG A 78 5.92 30.81 11.89
C ARG A 78 4.53 30.30 11.59
N GLU A 79 3.48 30.95 12.10
CA GLU A 79 2.11 30.61 11.78
C GLU A 79 1.83 30.69 10.26
N LYS A 80 2.30 31.73 9.58
CA LYS A 80 2.15 31.90 8.14
C LYS A 80 2.92 30.86 7.34
N ILE A 81 4.14 30.46 7.78
CA ILE A 81 4.88 29.35 7.16
C ILE A 81 4.06 28.08 7.22
N ILE A 82 3.62 27.68 8.42
CA ILE A 82 2.85 26.44 8.61
C ILE A 82 1.60 26.44 7.74
N LYS A 83 0.87 27.57 7.67
CA LYS A 83 -0.32 27.70 6.82
C LYS A 83 -0.01 27.60 5.33
N ALA A 84 1.10 28.22 4.87
CA ALA A 84 1.51 28.17 3.47
C ALA A 84 1.96 26.77 3.06
N GLU A 85 2.74 26.10 3.91
CA GLU A 85 3.17 24.72 3.69
C GLU A 85 1.98 23.75 3.66
N ALA A 86 1.05 23.89 4.60
CA ALA A 86 -0.17 23.07 4.64
C ALA A 86 -1.04 23.27 3.39
N GLU A 87 -1.17 24.52 2.89
CA GLU A 87 -1.92 24.81 1.66
C GLU A 87 -1.22 24.22 0.43
N ASN A 88 0.11 24.31 0.34
CA ASN A 88 0.89 23.74 -0.75
C ASN A 88 0.84 22.20 -0.75
N ALA A 89 0.98 21.57 0.42
CA ALA A 89 0.85 20.12 0.58
C ALA A 89 -0.57 19.64 0.20
N MET A 90 -1.62 20.38 0.58
CA MET A 90 -2.99 20.07 0.21
C MET A 90 -3.20 20.16 -1.31
N ALA A 91 -2.60 21.13 -1.98
CA ALA A 91 -2.70 21.28 -3.43
C ALA A 91 -2.00 20.14 -4.17
N ALA A 92 -0.82 19.73 -3.72
CA ALA A 92 -0.09 18.59 -4.28
C ALA A 92 -0.88 17.28 -4.09
N ASP A 93 -1.40 17.04 -2.90
CA ASP A 93 -2.22 15.88 -2.60
C ASP A 93 -3.54 15.86 -3.39
N ALA A 94 -4.10 17.03 -3.72
CA ALA A 94 -5.32 17.11 -4.53
C ALA A 94 -5.08 16.58 -5.97
N GLU A 95 -3.90 16.82 -6.54
CA GLU A 95 -3.54 16.26 -7.84
C GLU A 95 -3.31 14.74 -7.74
N MET A 96 -2.66 14.27 -6.69
CA MET A 96 -2.48 12.83 -6.45
C MET A 96 -3.81 12.12 -6.19
N ALA A 97 -4.72 12.74 -5.43
CA ALA A 97 -6.02 12.19 -5.10
C ALA A 97 -6.90 11.92 -6.33
N LYS A 98 -6.71 12.67 -7.44
CA LYS A 98 -7.43 12.44 -8.72
C LYS A 98 -7.04 11.12 -9.40
N GLN A 99 -5.88 10.57 -9.06
CA GLN A 99 -5.37 9.34 -9.66
C GLN A 99 -5.90 8.09 -8.96
N PHE A 100 -6.41 8.22 -7.72
CA PHE A 100 -7.04 7.12 -7.01
C PHE A 100 -8.43 6.80 -7.58
N PRO A 101 -8.85 5.52 -7.57
CA PRO A 101 -10.21 5.10 -7.93
C PRO A 101 -11.22 5.45 -6.83
N TYR A 102 -11.23 6.71 -6.36
CA TYR A 102 -11.97 7.17 -5.19
C TYR A 102 -13.46 6.79 -5.21
N SER A 103 -14.11 6.94 -6.37
CA SER A 103 -15.54 6.65 -6.50
C SER A 103 -15.86 5.16 -6.29
N GLU A 104 -14.95 4.26 -6.68
CA GLU A 104 -15.11 2.83 -6.42
C GLU A 104 -14.80 2.50 -4.96
N MET A 105 -13.76 3.10 -4.39
CA MET A 105 -13.46 2.96 -2.95
C MET A 105 -14.65 3.40 -2.09
N ALA A 106 -15.30 4.51 -2.46
CA ALA A 106 -16.52 4.99 -1.79
C ALA A 106 -17.69 4.01 -1.93
N LYS A 107 -17.92 3.43 -3.12
CA LYS A 107 -18.95 2.39 -3.33
C LYS A 107 -18.74 1.16 -2.47
N PHE A 108 -17.49 0.80 -2.18
CA PHE A 108 -17.15 -0.29 -1.27
C PHE A 108 -17.17 0.10 0.21
N GLY A 109 -17.46 1.38 0.52
CA GLY A 109 -17.48 1.89 1.88
C GLY A 109 -16.12 2.08 2.53
N TRP A 110 -15.02 2.06 1.72
CA TRP A 110 -13.66 2.24 2.23
C TRP A 110 -13.37 3.69 2.60
N VAL A 111 -13.99 4.62 1.88
CA VAL A 111 -13.92 6.06 2.14
C VAL A 111 -15.33 6.67 2.04
N PRO A 112 -15.61 7.79 2.72
CA PRO A 112 -16.89 8.49 2.58
C PRO A 112 -17.12 8.98 1.15
N GLU A 113 -18.37 8.96 0.67
CA GLU A 113 -18.72 9.55 -0.62
C GLU A 113 -18.67 11.08 -0.54
N THR A 114 -17.92 11.71 -1.46
CA THR A 114 -17.85 13.17 -1.60
C THR A 114 -17.45 13.58 -3.00
N ARG A 115 -17.86 14.79 -3.41
CA ARG A 115 -17.40 15.42 -4.66
C ARG A 115 -16.31 16.48 -4.40
N GLU A 116 -16.16 16.92 -3.16
CA GLU A 116 -15.22 17.96 -2.76
C GLU A 116 -13.77 17.47 -2.77
N ALA A 117 -12.91 18.14 -3.55
CA ALA A 117 -11.50 17.73 -3.71
C ALA A 117 -10.73 17.72 -2.38
N LYS A 118 -10.97 18.72 -1.52
CA LYS A 118 -10.33 18.79 -0.19
C LYS A 118 -10.76 17.64 0.72
N GLU A 119 -12.03 17.29 0.71
CA GLU A 119 -12.53 16.16 1.49
C GLU A 119 -11.97 14.85 1.01
N LYS A 120 -11.83 14.65 -0.32
CA LYS A 120 -11.18 13.46 -0.88
C LYS A 120 -9.76 13.30 -0.35
N VAL A 121 -8.97 14.38 -0.32
CA VAL A 121 -7.60 14.35 0.23
C VAL A 121 -7.62 13.95 1.70
N ILE A 122 -8.48 14.58 2.51
CA ILE A 122 -8.58 14.29 3.95
C ILE A 122 -8.96 12.82 4.18
N ASN A 123 -9.93 12.33 3.42
CA ASN A 123 -10.41 10.94 3.53
C ASN A 123 -9.33 9.93 3.10
N LEU A 124 -8.58 10.21 2.02
CA LEU A 124 -7.47 9.36 1.58
C LEU A 124 -6.32 9.38 2.59
N ARG A 125 -5.94 10.54 3.14
CA ARG A 125 -4.92 10.62 4.20
C ARG A 125 -5.31 9.75 5.41
N LYS A 126 -6.57 9.84 5.85
CA LYS A 126 -7.09 9.01 6.95
C LYS A 126 -7.09 7.52 6.60
N TYR A 127 -7.54 7.17 5.39
CA TYR A 127 -7.60 5.80 4.92
C TYR A 127 -6.21 5.14 4.84
N PHE A 128 -5.23 5.86 4.30
CA PHE A 128 -3.85 5.40 4.21
C PHE A 128 -3.02 5.63 5.48
N GLU A 129 -3.59 6.32 6.48
CA GLU A 129 -2.92 6.64 7.76
C GLU A 129 -1.62 7.44 7.56
N VAL A 130 -1.64 8.41 6.66
CA VAL A 130 -0.51 9.29 6.33
C VAL A 130 -0.86 10.76 6.54
N VAL A 131 0.14 11.58 6.86
CA VAL A 131 -0.02 13.04 6.99
C VAL A 131 -0.09 13.74 5.63
N GLU A 132 0.52 13.15 4.60
CA GLU A 132 0.53 13.60 3.21
C GLU A 132 0.49 12.42 2.25
N LEU A 133 -0.24 12.52 1.13
CA LEU A 133 -0.34 11.42 0.15
C LEU A 133 0.99 11.18 -0.60
N SER A 134 1.82 12.21 -0.73
CA SER A 134 3.17 12.13 -1.32
C SER A 134 4.05 11.05 -0.67
N LEU A 135 3.82 10.79 0.63
CA LEU A 135 4.54 9.75 1.37
C LEU A 135 4.27 8.33 0.85
N LEU A 136 3.14 8.10 0.20
CA LEU A 136 2.79 6.79 -0.37
C LEU A 136 3.76 6.33 -1.45
N GLY A 137 4.45 7.28 -2.12
CA GLY A 137 5.52 6.98 -3.09
C GLY A 137 6.89 6.71 -2.47
N SER A 138 7.03 6.84 -1.14
CA SER A 138 8.31 6.57 -0.47
C SER A 138 8.57 5.06 -0.38
N GLU A 139 9.85 4.65 -0.56
CA GLU A 139 10.24 3.24 -0.45
C GLU A 139 9.79 2.57 0.86
N GLN A 140 9.78 3.32 1.96
CA GLN A 140 9.40 2.80 3.27
C GLN A 140 7.93 2.40 3.34
N ILE A 141 7.03 3.17 2.71
CA ILE A 141 5.60 2.88 2.70
C ILE A 141 5.25 1.91 1.57
N THR A 142 5.90 2.03 0.41
CA THR A 142 5.71 1.11 -0.72
C THR A 142 6.13 -0.33 -0.36
N ARG A 143 7.19 -0.50 0.43
CA ARG A 143 7.62 -1.82 0.96
C ARG A 143 6.56 -2.49 1.85
N ILE A 144 5.72 -1.71 2.51
CA ILE A 144 4.64 -2.22 3.39
C ILE A 144 3.42 -2.62 2.55
N ALA A 145 3.18 -1.96 1.42
CA ALA A 145 1.96 -2.12 0.65
C ALA A 145 2.03 -3.26 -0.38
N CYS A 146 3.14 -3.43 -1.09
CA CYS A 146 3.23 -4.43 -2.17
C CYS A 146 4.66 -4.85 -2.46
N ARG A 147 4.87 -6.13 -2.66
CA ARG A 147 6.16 -6.73 -2.94
C ARG A 147 6.74 -6.42 -4.31
N ARG A 148 5.94 -6.09 -5.26
CA ARG A 148 6.35 -5.85 -6.63
C ARG A 148 5.43 -4.86 -7.28
N LEU A 149 5.86 -3.60 -7.26
CA LEU A 149 5.34 -2.64 -8.20
C LEU A 149 6.54 -2.09 -8.98
N ALA A 150 6.76 -2.66 -10.17
CA ALA A 150 7.34 -1.85 -11.22
C ALA A 150 6.32 -0.74 -11.46
N ILE A 151 6.59 0.43 -10.89
CA ILE A 151 5.65 1.54 -10.79
C ILE A 151 5.36 2.08 -12.19
N THR A 152 4.18 1.83 -12.71
CA THR A 152 3.61 2.52 -13.85
C THR A 152 2.24 3.09 -13.47
N GLU A 153 2.31 4.27 -12.93
CA GLU A 153 1.37 5.40 -12.81
C GLU A 153 -0.06 5.22 -12.24
N LYS A 154 -0.92 4.37 -12.73
CA LYS A 154 -2.32 4.31 -12.23
C LYS A 154 -2.74 2.98 -11.63
N SER A 155 -2.16 1.89 -12.10
CA SER A 155 -2.40 0.55 -11.56
C SER A 155 -1.92 0.39 -10.13
N ASP A 156 -0.91 1.17 -9.76
CA ASP A 156 -0.22 1.08 -8.48
C ASP A 156 -1.04 1.67 -7.34
N LEU A 157 -1.74 2.78 -7.59
CA LEU A 157 -2.59 3.40 -6.57
C LEU A 157 -3.85 2.56 -6.27
N ALA A 158 -4.38 1.87 -7.28
CA ALA A 158 -5.47 0.92 -7.07
C ALA A 158 -5.01 -0.30 -6.25
N LEU A 159 -3.79 -0.78 -6.52
CA LEU A 159 -3.19 -1.87 -5.76
C LEU A 159 -2.87 -1.46 -4.33
N MET A 160 -2.32 -0.26 -4.13
CA MET A 160 -2.09 0.30 -2.80
C MET A 160 -3.38 0.40 -2.00
N ALA A 161 -4.49 0.82 -2.64
CA ALA A 161 -5.80 0.85 -1.99
C ALA A 161 -6.28 -0.55 -1.60
N LEU A 162 -6.10 -1.56 -2.46
CA LEU A 162 -6.43 -2.96 -2.13
C LEU A 162 -5.57 -3.50 -0.98
N ALA A 163 -4.26 -3.23 -0.98
CA ALA A 163 -3.36 -3.65 0.08
C ALA A 163 -3.71 -3.00 1.42
N GLN A 164 -4.02 -1.70 1.41
CA GLN A 164 -4.45 -0.99 2.62
C GLN A 164 -5.77 -1.55 3.15
N GLU A 165 -6.73 -1.85 2.28
CA GLU A 165 -7.99 -2.47 2.71
C GLU A 165 -7.77 -3.87 3.29
N ALA A 166 -6.91 -4.68 2.64
CA ALA A 166 -6.53 -5.98 3.19
C ALA A 166 -5.94 -5.84 4.60
N LYS A 167 -5.06 -4.86 4.80
CA LYS A 167 -4.45 -4.54 6.10
C LYS A 167 -5.50 -4.13 7.12
N ILE A 168 -6.40 -3.21 6.78
CA ILE A 168 -7.46 -2.73 7.67
C ILE A 168 -8.36 -3.89 8.10
N LYS A 169 -8.82 -4.73 7.15
CA LYS A 169 -9.66 -5.90 7.45
C LYS A 169 -8.89 -6.95 8.27
N ALA A 170 -7.61 -7.17 7.98
CA ALA A 170 -6.78 -8.13 8.70
C ALA A 170 -6.58 -7.78 10.19
N ARG A 171 -6.73 -6.51 10.59
CA ARG A 171 -6.62 -6.07 12.00
C ARG A 171 -7.63 -6.76 12.91
N SER A 172 -8.83 -7.02 12.40
CA SER A 172 -9.90 -7.70 13.14
C SER A 172 -9.75 -9.23 13.16
N ILE A 173 -8.84 -9.81 12.36
CA ILE A 173 -8.62 -11.25 12.28
C ILE A 173 -7.58 -11.65 13.32
N GLN A 174 -8.00 -12.44 14.30
CA GLN A 174 -7.09 -13.06 15.26
C GLN A 174 -6.38 -14.24 14.59
N THR A 175 -5.07 -14.32 14.75
CA THR A 175 -4.23 -15.39 14.23
C THR A 175 -3.34 -15.97 15.32
N ALA A 176 -2.99 -17.24 15.18
CA ALA A 176 -1.89 -17.85 15.94
C ALA A 176 -0.53 -17.21 15.49
N PRO A 177 0.57 -17.47 16.20
CA PRO A 177 1.91 -17.15 15.70
C PRO A 177 2.18 -17.78 14.34
N ILE A 178 3.01 -17.12 13.51
CA ILE A 178 3.38 -17.62 12.18
C ILE A 178 4.03 -19.00 12.29
N ASN A 179 3.45 -19.96 11.58
CA ASN A 179 3.89 -21.36 11.56
C ASN A 179 3.92 -21.90 10.13
N ILE A 180 5.06 -21.72 9.45
CA ILE A 180 5.23 -22.16 8.06
C ILE A 180 5.17 -23.70 7.93
N LYS A 181 5.71 -24.45 8.91
CA LYS A 181 5.62 -25.90 8.92
C LYS A 181 4.17 -26.38 9.05
N GLY A 182 3.40 -25.71 9.92
CA GLY A 182 1.97 -25.95 10.06
C GLY A 182 1.21 -25.67 8.76
N LEU A 183 1.52 -24.57 8.06
CA LEU A 183 0.95 -24.26 6.76
C LEU A 183 1.22 -25.36 5.75
N ILE A 184 2.48 -25.81 5.59
CA ILE A 184 2.84 -26.88 4.65
C ILE A 184 2.08 -28.16 4.99
N SER A 185 1.96 -28.51 6.27
CA SER A 185 1.20 -29.68 6.72
C SER A 185 -0.30 -29.58 6.45
N ALA A 186 -0.83 -28.37 6.40
CA ALA A 186 -2.26 -28.13 6.14
C ALA A 186 -2.62 -28.13 4.64
N MET A 187 -1.63 -28.07 3.72
CA MET A 187 -1.88 -28.01 2.28
C MET A 187 -2.78 -29.12 1.73
N PRO A 188 -2.61 -30.40 2.13
CA PRO A 188 -3.50 -31.47 1.66
C PRO A 188 -4.97 -31.23 2.04
N GLU A 189 -5.23 -30.71 3.22
CA GLU A 189 -6.60 -30.39 3.67
C GLU A 189 -7.16 -29.17 2.92
N ILE A 190 -6.36 -28.12 2.72
CA ILE A 190 -6.76 -26.96 1.91
C ILE A 190 -7.06 -27.39 0.47
N ARG A 191 -6.27 -28.29 -0.10
CA ARG A 191 -6.47 -28.84 -1.44
C ARG A 191 -7.82 -29.58 -1.57
N LYS A 192 -8.22 -30.34 -0.56
CA LYS A 192 -9.53 -31.02 -0.53
C LYS A 192 -10.70 -30.05 -0.54
N MET A 193 -10.52 -28.81 -0.06
CA MET A 193 -11.58 -27.80 -0.07
C MET A 193 -11.94 -27.34 -1.49
N THR A 194 -11.14 -27.66 -2.51
CA THR A 194 -11.40 -27.28 -3.91
C THR A 194 -12.72 -27.81 -4.45
N VAL A 195 -13.23 -28.92 -3.92
CA VAL A 195 -14.52 -29.53 -4.30
C VAL A 195 -15.72 -28.97 -3.52
N LEU A 196 -15.48 -28.13 -2.52
CA LEU A 196 -16.52 -27.54 -1.70
C LEU A 196 -17.05 -26.23 -2.31
N LYS A 197 -18.26 -25.84 -1.91
CA LYS A 197 -18.83 -24.54 -2.30
C LYS A 197 -18.24 -23.39 -1.46
N PRO A 198 -18.25 -22.15 -1.97
CA PRO A 198 -17.70 -21.00 -1.25
C PRO A 198 -18.26 -20.82 0.16
N LYS A 199 -19.56 -21.07 0.37
CA LYS A 199 -20.19 -20.98 1.70
C LYS A 199 -19.58 -21.95 2.71
N GLU A 200 -19.06 -23.08 2.25
CA GLU A 200 -18.47 -24.13 3.09
C GLU A 200 -16.96 -23.92 3.25
N PHE A 201 -16.23 -23.72 2.16
CA PHE A 201 -14.77 -23.63 2.27
C PHE A 201 -14.25 -22.28 2.77
N CYS A 202 -14.94 -21.14 2.50
CA CYS A 202 -14.43 -19.83 2.91
C CYS A 202 -14.21 -19.71 4.44
N PRO A 203 -15.14 -20.12 5.32
CA PRO A 203 -14.88 -20.09 6.75
C PRO A 203 -13.80 -21.09 7.19
N GLN A 204 -13.75 -22.27 6.58
CA GLN A 204 -12.77 -23.31 6.92
C GLN A 204 -11.35 -22.89 6.55
N ILE A 205 -11.14 -22.34 5.35
CA ILE A 205 -9.83 -21.91 4.91
C ILE A 205 -9.33 -20.68 5.68
N LYS A 206 -10.22 -19.74 6.00
CA LYS A 206 -9.87 -18.59 6.87
C LYS A 206 -9.38 -19.07 8.23
N LYS A 207 -10.08 -20.03 8.84
CA LYS A 207 -9.67 -20.60 10.13
C LYS A 207 -8.36 -21.36 10.01
N CYS A 208 -8.23 -22.26 9.05
CA CYS A 208 -7.02 -23.07 8.83
C CYS A 208 -5.77 -22.17 8.66
N LEU A 209 -5.88 -21.10 7.87
CA LEU A 209 -4.79 -20.16 7.67
C LEU A 209 -4.53 -19.29 8.90
N ALA A 210 -5.57 -18.87 9.64
CA ALA A 210 -5.41 -18.14 10.89
C ALA A 210 -4.67 -18.96 11.96
N ASP A 211 -4.92 -20.26 12.04
CA ASP A 211 -4.20 -21.19 12.90
C ASP A 211 -2.71 -21.33 12.52
N CYS A 212 -2.33 -20.90 11.30
CA CYS A 212 -0.94 -20.84 10.81
C CYS A 212 -0.33 -19.42 10.85
N GLY A 213 -1.01 -18.44 11.44
CA GLY A 213 -0.53 -17.06 11.51
C GLY A 213 -0.81 -16.21 10.27
N ILE A 214 -1.77 -16.63 9.42
CA ILE A 214 -2.08 -15.99 8.14
C ILE A 214 -3.51 -15.44 8.18
N ALA A 215 -3.67 -14.14 7.97
CA ALA A 215 -4.97 -13.48 7.83
C ALA A 215 -5.40 -13.47 6.35
N LEU A 216 -6.36 -14.30 5.98
CA LEU A 216 -6.93 -14.31 4.63
C LEU A 216 -8.08 -13.32 4.51
N VAL A 217 -7.96 -12.37 3.57
CA VAL A 217 -8.93 -11.33 3.29
C VAL A 217 -9.43 -11.44 1.84
N PHE A 218 -10.74 -11.52 1.66
CA PHE A 218 -11.36 -11.40 0.34
C PHE A 218 -11.72 -9.95 0.07
N LEU A 219 -11.37 -9.47 -1.14
CA LEU A 219 -11.53 -8.09 -1.57
C LEU A 219 -12.34 -8.02 -2.86
N PRO A 220 -13.13 -6.96 -3.07
CA PRO A 220 -13.76 -6.73 -4.35
C PRO A 220 -12.71 -6.41 -5.41
N HIS A 221 -13.06 -6.64 -6.68
CA HIS A 221 -12.22 -6.18 -7.77
C HIS A 221 -12.30 -4.66 -7.89
N LEU A 222 -11.17 -3.99 -7.79
CA LEU A 222 -11.03 -2.55 -8.00
C LEU A 222 -10.58 -2.29 -9.44
N LYS A 223 -11.30 -1.43 -10.16
CA LYS A 223 -10.99 -1.10 -11.56
C LYS A 223 -9.61 -0.44 -11.66
N GLY A 224 -8.81 -0.91 -12.60
CA GLY A 224 -7.43 -0.44 -12.76
C GLY A 224 -6.40 -1.26 -11.97
N SER A 225 -6.82 -2.15 -11.07
CA SER A 225 -5.89 -3.10 -10.46
C SER A 225 -5.75 -4.32 -11.37
N PHE A 226 -4.51 -4.61 -11.79
CA PHE A 226 -4.20 -5.81 -12.57
C PHE A 226 -3.87 -7.01 -11.67
N LEU A 227 -3.55 -6.78 -10.41
CA LEU A 227 -3.25 -7.84 -9.46
C LEU A 227 -4.53 -8.43 -8.86
N GLN A 228 -4.56 -9.75 -8.80
CA GLN A 228 -5.65 -10.53 -8.23
C GLN A 228 -5.33 -10.98 -6.80
N ARG A 229 -4.09 -10.78 -6.35
CA ARG A 229 -3.54 -11.37 -5.13
C ARG A 229 -2.36 -10.57 -4.60
N ALA A 230 -2.21 -10.52 -3.28
CA ALA A 230 -1.03 -9.96 -2.62
C ALA A 230 -0.84 -10.62 -1.26
N SER A 231 0.41 -10.90 -0.89
CA SER A 231 0.79 -11.35 0.45
C SER A 231 1.88 -10.48 1.02
N PHE A 232 1.76 -10.07 2.29
CA PHE A 232 2.72 -9.20 2.96
C PHE A 232 2.70 -9.40 4.48
N MET A 233 3.77 -8.97 5.13
CA MET A 233 3.85 -8.94 6.60
C MET A 233 3.08 -7.73 7.14
N ASP A 234 2.28 -7.93 8.19
CA ASP A 234 1.67 -6.86 8.98
C ASP A 234 1.84 -7.17 10.47
N GLY A 235 2.84 -6.54 11.08
CA GLY A 235 3.22 -6.85 12.46
C GLY A 235 3.69 -8.29 12.62
N ASN A 236 2.96 -9.06 13.42
CA ASN A 236 3.28 -10.46 13.76
C ASN A 236 2.48 -11.50 12.96
N LYS A 237 1.78 -11.09 11.91
CA LYS A 237 0.99 -11.97 11.03
C LYS A 237 1.32 -11.73 9.56
N ILE A 238 0.99 -12.70 8.73
CA ILE A 238 1.01 -12.56 7.27
C ILE A 238 -0.41 -12.25 6.82
N VAL A 239 -0.58 -11.24 5.96
CA VAL A 239 -1.86 -10.92 5.31
C VAL A 239 -1.84 -11.45 3.89
N VAL A 240 -2.88 -12.18 3.50
CA VAL A 240 -3.13 -12.61 2.12
C VAL A 240 -4.42 -11.97 1.65
N GLY A 241 -4.32 -11.05 0.70
CA GLY A 241 -5.44 -10.40 0.03
C GLY A 241 -5.73 -11.07 -1.31
N LEU A 242 -6.95 -11.57 -1.51
CA LEU A 242 -7.41 -12.13 -2.78
C LEU A 242 -8.59 -11.34 -3.31
N THR A 243 -8.54 -10.95 -4.59
CA THR A 243 -9.67 -10.30 -5.24
C THR A 243 -10.55 -11.33 -5.94
N ALA A 244 -11.86 -11.18 -5.82
CA ALA A 244 -12.85 -12.02 -6.48
C ALA A 244 -13.03 -11.66 -7.97
N ARG A 245 -11.92 -11.38 -8.71
CA ARG A 245 -11.97 -11.05 -10.13
C ARG A 245 -12.19 -12.30 -10.95
N GLY A 246 -13.20 -12.26 -11.84
CA GLY A 246 -13.39 -13.26 -12.88
C GLY A 246 -14.22 -14.46 -12.47
N LYS A 247 -14.62 -14.60 -11.23
CA LYS A 247 -15.51 -15.66 -10.70
C LYS A 247 -15.09 -17.12 -10.98
N ASP A 248 -14.01 -17.37 -11.72
CA ASP A 248 -13.59 -18.71 -12.11
C ASP A 248 -12.88 -19.41 -10.93
N ALA A 249 -13.39 -20.55 -10.52
CA ALA A 249 -12.89 -21.32 -9.39
C ALA A 249 -11.43 -21.74 -9.54
N ASP A 250 -11.03 -22.16 -10.74
CA ASP A 250 -9.65 -22.53 -11.04
C ASP A 250 -8.69 -21.37 -10.79
N LYS A 251 -9.01 -20.18 -11.29
CA LYS A 251 -8.17 -18.98 -11.07
C LYS A 251 -8.08 -18.59 -9.61
N PHE A 252 -9.18 -18.75 -8.86
CA PHE A 252 -9.18 -18.50 -7.41
C PHE A 252 -8.19 -19.44 -6.71
N TRP A 253 -8.30 -20.74 -6.94
CA TRP A 253 -7.44 -21.74 -6.29
C TRP A 253 -5.98 -21.60 -6.69
N PHE A 254 -5.68 -21.43 -7.98
CA PHE A 254 -4.32 -21.16 -8.42
C PHE A 254 -3.74 -19.90 -7.79
N SER A 255 -4.52 -18.81 -7.71
CA SER A 255 -4.08 -17.56 -7.08
C SER A 255 -3.81 -17.74 -5.59
N LEU A 256 -4.67 -18.45 -4.88
CA LEU A 256 -4.47 -18.74 -3.47
C LEU A 256 -3.21 -19.58 -3.23
N PHE A 257 -3.08 -20.72 -3.92
CA PHE A 257 -1.94 -21.61 -3.74
C PHE A 257 -0.62 -20.94 -4.13
N HIS A 258 -0.62 -20.03 -5.09
CA HIS A 258 0.55 -19.24 -5.44
C HIS A 258 0.97 -18.29 -4.30
N GLU A 259 0.03 -17.61 -3.64
CA GLU A 259 0.36 -16.78 -2.46
C GLU A 259 0.85 -17.65 -1.29
N LEU A 260 0.24 -18.81 -1.10
CA LEU A 260 0.69 -19.77 -0.07
C LEU A 260 2.08 -20.35 -0.40
N ALA A 261 2.42 -20.51 -1.70
CA ALA A 261 3.76 -20.90 -2.13
C ALA A 261 4.80 -19.82 -1.76
N HIS A 262 4.53 -18.54 -2.01
CA HIS A 262 5.42 -17.46 -1.57
C HIS A 262 5.65 -17.48 -0.06
N ILE A 263 4.64 -17.81 0.73
CA ILE A 263 4.77 -17.94 2.18
C ILE A 263 5.62 -19.17 2.54
N ALA A 264 5.30 -20.33 1.95
CA ALA A 264 5.98 -21.60 2.22
C ALA A 264 7.47 -21.58 1.83
N LEU A 265 7.79 -20.89 0.72
CA LEU A 265 9.16 -20.73 0.20
C LEU A 265 9.93 -19.56 0.88
N GLY A 266 9.31 -18.83 1.82
CA GLY A 266 9.99 -17.75 2.54
C GLY A 266 10.17 -16.46 1.72
N HIS A 267 9.42 -16.28 0.64
CA HIS A 267 9.50 -15.07 -0.19
C HIS A 267 8.80 -13.87 0.47
N VAL A 268 7.95 -14.09 1.51
CA VAL A 268 7.24 -13.03 2.24
C VAL A 268 8.19 -12.31 3.21
N GLY A 269 8.33 -10.97 3.09
CA GLY A 269 9.20 -10.13 3.94
C GLY A 269 10.59 -9.87 3.36
N GLN A 270 10.91 -10.33 2.14
CA GLN A 270 12.19 -10.00 1.48
C GLN A 270 12.27 -8.49 1.19
N PRO A 271 13.41 -7.82 1.46
CA PRO A 271 13.54 -6.37 1.31
C PRO A 271 13.32 -5.85 -0.12
N ASN A 272 13.72 -6.65 -1.11
CA ASN A 272 13.71 -6.27 -2.53
C ASN A 272 12.50 -6.81 -3.33
N GLY A 273 11.51 -7.37 -2.63
CA GLY A 273 10.38 -8.06 -3.28
C GLY A 273 10.74 -9.42 -3.86
N THR A 274 9.85 -10.01 -4.66
CA THR A 274 10.04 -11.29 -5.34
C THR A 274 10.78 -11.10 -6.66
N SER A 275 11.72 -12.00 -6.96
CA SER A 275 12.40 -12.08 -8.26
C SER A 275 11.55 -12.88 -9.28
N GLU A 276 11.96 -12.87 -10.55
CA GLU A 276 11.33 -13.75 -11.55
C GLU A 276 11.48 -15.23 -11.24
N ASP A 277 12.57 -15.60 -10.61
CA ASP A 277 12.80 -16.98 -10.20
C ASP A 277 11.92 -17.39 -9.01
N ASP A 278 11.66 -16.45 -8.07
CA ASP A 278 10.69 -16.66 -6.98
C ASP A 278 9.27 -16.85 -7.52
N GLU A 279 8.88 -16.08 -8.55
CA GLU A 279 7.56 -16.22 -9.20
C GLU A 279 7.44 -17.60 -9.89
N LYS A 280 8.46 -18.00 -10.63
CA LYS A 280 8.50 -19.35 -11.28
C LYS A 280 8.47 -20.46 -10.24
N ALA A 281 9.21 -20.30 -9.13
CA ALA A 281 9.21 -21.26 -8.04
C ALA A 281 7.82 -21.36 -7.38
N ALA A 282 7.15 -20.22 -7.16
CA ALA A 282 5.80 -20.20 -6.61
C ALA A 282 4.76 -20.80 -7.56
N ASP A 283 4.85 -20.51 -8.87
CA ASP A 283 3.99 -21.11 -9.89
C ASP A 283 4.16 -22.65 -9.95
N LYS A 284 5.41 -23.12 -9.97
CA LYS A 284 5.70 -24.55 -9.96
C LYS A 284 5.17 -25.20 -8.69
N TRP A 285 5.50 -24.65 -7.53
CA TRP A 285 5.09 -25.20 -6.24
C TRP A 285 3.56 -25.26 -6.11
N SER A 286 2.86 -24.21 -6.54
CA SER A 286 1.39 -24.17 -6.53
C SER A 286 0.77 -25.21 -7.46
N GLY A 287 1.31 -25.35 -8.67
CA GLY A 287 0.88 -26.36 -9.63
C GLY A 287 1.07 -27.79 -9.09
N ASP A 288 2.25 -28.08 -8.53
CA ASP A 288 2.59 -29.40 -7.98
C ASP A 288 1.79 -29.72 -6.71
N THR A 289 1.44 -28.71 -5.90
CA THR A 289 0.59 -28.90 -4.73
C THR A 289 -0.86 -29.20 -5.11
N LEU A 290 -1.38 -28.56 -6.15
CA LEU A 290 -2.74 -28.82 -6.66
C LEU A 290 -2.82 -30.16 -7.40
N ILE A 291 -1.88 -30.47 -8.28
CA ILE A 291 -1.76 -31.73 -9.01
C ILE A 291 -0.27 -32.05 -9.11
N SER A 292 0.16 -33.18 -8.58
CA SER A 292 1.57 -33.56 -8.67
C SER A 292 2.04 -33.63 -10.14
N SER A 293 3.28 -33.21 -10.37
CA SER A 293 3.85 -33.27 -11.73
C SER A 293 3.81 -34.69 -12.31
N ASP A 294 4.12 -35.74 -11.52
CA ASP A 294 4.10 -37.11 -11.95
C ASP A 294 2.70 -37.56 -12.40
N ASP A 295 1.66 -37.28 -11.58
CA ASP A 295 0.30 -37.64 -11.94
C ASP A 295 -0.19 -36.88 -13.17
N PHE A 296 0.21 -35.59 -13.30
CA PHE A 296 -0.19 -34.79 -14.45
C PHE A 296 0.53 -35.22 -15.76
N GLU A 297 1.81 -35.58 -15.70
CA GLU A 297 2.53 -36.14 -16.85
C GLU A 297 1.93 -37.48 -17.26
N ALA A 298 1.63 -38.38 -16.33
CA ALA A 298 0.93 -39.64 -16.64
C ALA A 298 -0.41 -39.39 -17.34
N PHE A 299 -1.19 -38.40 -16.87
CA PHE A 299 -2.42 -37.98 -17.52
C PHE A 299 -2.17 -37.41 -18.94
N ARG A 300 -1.10 -36.64 -19.12
CA ARG A 300 -0.70 -36.07 -20.43
C ARG A 300 -0.33 -37.16 -21.45
N GLU A 301 0.39 -38.18 -21.03
CA GLU A 301 0.84 -39.29 -21.88
C GLU A 301 -0.33 -40.10 -22.43
N GLU A 302 -1.45 -40.20 -21.72
CA GLU A 302 -2.65 -40.88 -22.19
C GLU A 302 -3.29 -40.21 -23.44
N ARG A 303 -3.04 -38.91 -23.65
CA ARG A 303 -3.57 -38.11 -24.77
C ARG A 303 -5.09 -38.15 -24.94
N ASP A 304 -5.82 -38.56 -23.91
CA ASP A 304 -7.29 -38.48 -23.84
C ASP A 304 -7.72 -37.29 -23.00
N TYR A 305 -8.08 -36.22 -23.68
CA TYR A 305 -8.53 -34.96 -23.06
C TYR A 305 -10.05 -34.78 -23.12
N SER A 306 -10.78 -35.90 -23.25
CA SER A 306 -12.24 -35.93 -23.22
C SER A 306 -12.76 -35.44 -21.84
N GLU A 307 -13.96 -34.85 -21.83
CA GLU A 307 -14.64 -34.45 -20.60
C GLU A 307 -14.72 -35.59 -19.59
N ARG A 308 -15.05 -36.78 -20.06
CA ARG A 308 -15.13 -37.99 -19.22
C ARG A 308 -13.78 -38.27 -18.53
N ARG A 309 -12.69 -38.22 -19.27
CA ARG A 309 -11.35 -38.54 -18.72
C ARG A 309 -10.89 -37.48 -17.72
N VAL A 310 -11.13 -36.18 -18.00
CA VAL A 310 -10.86 -35.07 -17.09
C VAL A 310 -11.63 -35.24 -15.78
N LEU A 311 -12.92 -35.58 -15.82
CA LEU A 311 -13.73 -35.82 -14.64
C LEU A 311 -13.21 -37.02 -13.82
N GLN A 312 -12.80 -38.12 -14.48
CA GLN A 312 -12.22 -39.28 -13.80
C GLN A 312 -10.90 -38.92 -13.11
N PHE A 313 -10.02 -38.19 -13.79
CA PHE A 313 -8.75 -37.75 -13.24
C PHE A 313 -8.94 -36.82 -12.05
N ALA A 314 -9.79 -35.80 -12.18
CA ALA A 314 -10.10 -34.86 -11.11
C ALA A 314 -10.65 -35.59 -9.87
N LYS A 315 -11.54 -36.58 -10.07
CA LYS A 315 -12.09 -37.41 -8.98
C LYS A 315 -11.01 -38.24 -8.31
N ALA A 316 -10.11 -38.87 -9.08
CA ALA A 316 -8.98 -39.64 -8.55
C ALA A 316 -8.03 -38.76 -7.73
N GLN A 317 -7.81 -37.52 -8.19
CA GLN A 317 -6.98 -36.53 -7.50
C GLN A 317 -7.70 -35.87 -6.31
N GLY A 318 -9.01 -36.01 -6.15
CA GLY A 318 -9.81 -35.38 -5.09
C GLY A 318 -9.87 -33.85 -5.21
N ILE A 319 -9.91 -33.31 -6.43
CA ILE A 319 -9.98 -31.86 -6.71
C ILE A 319 -11.11 -31.53 -7.68
N ALA A 320 -11.47 -30.24 -7.76
CA ALA A 320 -12.48 -29.78 -8.71
C ALA A 320 -11.98 -29.93 -10.17
N PRO A 321 -12.84 -30.40 -11.10
CA PRO A 321 -12.45 -30.62 -12.51
C PRO A 321 -11.92 -29.36 -13.21
N GLY A 322 -12.45 -28.18 -12.83
CA GLY A 322 -12.00 -26.89 -13.36
C GLY A 322 -10.52 -26.62 -13.12
N ILE A 323 -9.92 -27.16 -12.05
CA ILE A 323 -8.46 -27.03 -11.79
C ILE A 323 -7.66 -27.79 -12.82
N VAL A 324 -8.06 -29.01 -13.17
CA VAL A 324 -7.43 -29.81 -14.24
C VAL A 324 -7.54 -29.07 -15.57
N VAL A 325 -8.73 -28.59 -15.92
CA VAL A 325 -8.95 -27.82 -17.15
C VAL A 325 -8.08 -26.54 -17.17
N GLY A 326 -8.02 -25.81 -16.05
CA GLY A 326 -7.19 -24.60 -15.94
C GLY A 326 -5.71 -24.89 -16.18
N ARG A 327 -5.16 -25.99 -15.62
CA ARG A 327 -3.77 -26.41 -15.85
C ARG A 327 -3.53 -26.83 -17.30
N MET A 328 -4.43 -27.64 -17.89
CA MET A 328 -4.34 -28.07 -19.29
C MET A 328 -4.33 -26.85 -20.26
N GLN A 329 -5.15 -25.84 -19.99
CA GLN A 329 -5.19 -24.60 -20.78
C GLN A 329 -3.91 -23.78 -20.62
N LEU A 330 -3.40 -23.66 -19.38
CA LEU A 330 -2.16 -22.93 -19.08
C LEU A 330 -0.95 -23.57 -19.77
N GLU A 331 -0.87 -24.91 -19.78
CA GLU A 331 0.21 -25.66 -20.42
C GLU A 331 0.01 -25.87 -21.92
N GLY A 332 -1.03 -25.29 -22.52
CA GLY A 332 -1.29 -25.34 -23.96
C GLY A 332 -1.76 -26.68 -24.51
N MET A 333 -2.18 -27.61 -23.64
CA MET A 333 -2.67 -28.95 -24.03
C MET A 333 -4.02 -28.85 -24.74
N ILE A 334 -4.85 -27.87 -24.34
CA ILE A 334 -6.14 -27.57 -24.96
C ILE A 334 -6.32 -26.06 -25.12
N LYS A 335 -7.19 -25.64 -26.03
CA LYS A 335 -7.52 -24.20 -26.22
C LYS A 335 -8.31 -23.67 -25.02
N TYR A 336 -8.16 -22.37 -24.72
CA TYR A 336 -8.89 -21.69 -23.63
C TYR A 336 -10.42 -21.71 -23.77
N SER A 337 -10.94 -21.98 -24.98
CA SER A 337 -12.38 -22.13 -25.23
C SER A 337 -12.93 -23.53 -24.92
N MET A 338 -12.08 -24.52 -24.66
CA MET A 338 -12.50 -25.91 -24.47
C MET A 338 -12.76 -26.22 -23.00
N LEU A 339 -13.73 -27.09 -22.73
CA LEU A 339 -14.08 -27.66 -21.42
C LEU A 339 -14.44 -26.63 -20.33
N ASN A 340 -14.82 -25.43 -20.70
CA ASN A 340 -15.20 -24.38 -19.75
C ASN A 340 -16.50 -24.67 -18.99
N ASN A 341 -17.31 -25.60 -19.46
CA ASN A 341 -18.48 -26.13 -18.75
C ASN A 341 -18.08 -26.87 -17.46
N LEU A 342 -16.84 -27.35 -17.35
CA LEU A 342 -16.29 -27.99 -16.15
C LEU A 342 -15.73 -26.98 -15.13
N LYS A 343 -15.62 -25.69 -15.50
CA LYS A 343 -15.17 -24.64 -14.60
C LYS A 343 -16.36 -24.04 -13.84
N GLU A 344 -16.28 -24.13 -12.54
CA GLU A 344 -17.27 -23.50 -11.65
C GLU A 344 -17.00 -21.98 -11.53
N LYS A 345 -18.05 -21.22 -11.34
CA LYS A 345 -17.93 -19.78 -11.02
C LYS A 345 -18.28 -19.55 -9.56
N TYR A 346 -17.41 -18.78 -8.88
CA TYR A 346 -17.63 -18.44 -7.49
C TYR A 346 -18.28 -17.06 -7.33
N GLU A 347 -19.20 -16.98 -6.39
CA GLU A 347 -19.69 -15.73 -5.81
C GLU A 347 -19.21 -15.68 -4.36
N ILE A 348 -18.11 -14.98 -4.12
CA ILE A 348 -17.56 -14.82 -2.79
C ILE A 348 -18.04 -13.47 -2.25
N ALA A 349 -18.76 -13.48 -1.13
CA ALA A 349 -19.13 -12.27 -0.42
C ALA A 349 -17.86 -11.61 0.18
N VAL A 350 -17.74 -10.30 -0.02
CA VAL A 350 -16.54 -9.50 0.34
C VAL A 350 -16.89 -8.56 1.50
#